data_5f725cf8314795fb1211c73cbb992e67
#
_entry.id   5f725cf8314795fb1211c73cbb992e67
#
_cell.length_a   1.000
_cell.length_b   1.000
_cell.length_c   1.000
_cell.angle_alpha   90.00
_cell.angle_beta   90.00
_cell.angle_gamma   90.00
#
_symmetry.space_group_name_H-M   'P 1'
#
loop_
_entity.id
_entity.type
_entity.pdbx_description
1 polymer ?
#
loop_
_entity_poly.entity_id
_entity_poly.type
_entity_poly.pdbx_seq_one_letter_code
_entity_poly.pdbx_strand_id
1 'polypeptide(L)'
;MAQIEGGGDSGHKKGPGVKKAKKLSTRVDMTPMVDLGFLLITFFIFTTTMSSPKAMNLNMPKDTKNQDELNKAKQSGALTIMLGKNNAVFYYEGQLEPDGSNFKSANFSTIRDEIIKKKAEVIKNHVHDDNCPKLQQDAKDHGDPDWKNACLDRDFVVVIKPDQDATYKNTVDILDEMTINNVKRFAMVNIEPSEEQLVQASEAGGTPAK
;
A
#
# COMPACT_ATOMS: atom_id res chain seq x y z
N MET A 1 -25.00 -31.62 -25.08
CA MET A 1 -26.39 -32.03 -25.32
C MET A 1 -26.66 -33.32 -24.55
N ALA A 2 -27.41 -33.28 -23.48
CA ALA A 2 -27.82 -34.45 -22.75
C ALA A 2 -29.20 -34.85 -23.26
N GLN A 3 -29.29 -35.98 -23.98
CA GLN A 3 -30.55 -36.59 -24.40
C GLN A 3 -30.92 -37.64 -23.36
N ILE A 4 -32.09 -37.51 -22.76
CA ILE A 4 -32.72 -38.58 -21.98
C ILE A 4 -33.67 -39.34 -22.96
N GLU A 5 -33.20 -40.49 -23.46
CA GLU A 5 -34.06 -41.44 -24.17
C GLU A 5 -34.97 -42.14 -23.16
N GLY A 6 -36.27 -41.90 -23.29
CA GLY A 6 -37.28 -42.66 -22.56
C GLY A 6 -37.49 -44.04 -23.17
N GLY A 7 -37.29 -45.07 -22.34
CA GLY A 7 -37.31 -46.47 -22.67
C GLY A 7 -38.59 -46.98 -23.36
N GLY A 8 -38.36 -47.98 -24.16
CA GLY A 8 -39.33 -48.63 -25.08
C GLY A 8 -40.50 -49.24 -24.42
N ASP A 9 -41.58 -49.16 -25.14
CA ASP A 9 -42.87 -49.74 -24.89
C ASP A 9 -42.91 -51.19 -25.41
N SER A 10 -43.10 -52.14 -24.52
CA SER A 10 -43.49 -53.52 -24.88
C SER A 10 -45.00 -53.61 -25.02
N GLY A 11 -45.43 -54.07 -26.20
CA GLY A 11 -46.79 -54.08 -26.66
C GLY A 11 -47.82 -54.87 -25.83
N HIS A 12 -49.00 -54.30 -25.71
CA HIS A 12 -50.22 -55.00 -25.39
C HIS A 12 -51.39 -54.60 -26.32
N LYS A 13 -52.19 -55.58 -26.59
CA LYS A 13 -53.23 -55.74 -27.61
C LYS A 13 -54.29 -54.63 -27.62
N LYS A 14 -54.80 -54.40 -28.87
CA LYS A 14 -55.85 -53.47 -29.23
C LYS A 14 -57.17 -53.69 -28.49
N GLY A 15 -57.69 -52.62 -27.88
CA GLY A 15 -59.10 -52.38 -27.59
C GLY A 15 -59.53 -51.10 -28.32
N PRO A 16 -60.83 -50.99 -28.77
CA PRO A 16 -61.23 -49.89 -29.63
C PRO A 16 -61.42 -48.58 -28.87
N GLY A 17 -60.78 -47.57 -29.37
CA GLY A 17 -61.33 -46.23 -29.22
C GLY A 17 -60.70 -45.24 -28.30
N VAL A 18 -59.46 -45.41 -27.81
CA VAL A 18 -58.76 -44.29 -27.08
C VAL A 18 -57.66 -43.72 -27.94
N LYS A 19 -57.83 -42.48 -28.40
CA LYS A 19 -56.77 -41.73 -29.07
C LYS A 19 -55.59 -41.50 -28.06
N LYS A 20 -54.50 -42.23 -28.27
CA LYS A 20 -53.31 -42.03 -27.50
C LYS A 20 -52.86 -40.58 -27.68
N ALA A 21 -52.87 -39.77 -26.61
CA ALA A 21 -52.30 -38.48 -26.60
C ALA A 21 -50.79 -38.61 -26.92
N LYS A 22 -50.34 -37.91 -27.97
CA LYS A 22 -48.96 -37.84 -28.36
C LYS A 22 -48.20 -37.28 -27.15
N LYS A 23 -47.36 -38.08 -26.50
CA LYS A 23 -46.41 -37.57 -25.49
C LYS A 23 -45.50 -36.59 -26.19
N LEU A 24 -45.69 -35.29 -25.94
CA LEU A 24 -44.77 -34.26 -26.33
C LEU A 24 -43.49 -34.51 -25.55
N SER A 25 -42.43 -34.88 -26.25
CA SER A 25 -41.07 -34.89 -25.67
C SER A 25 -40.75 -33.47 -25.32
N THR A 26 -40.83 -33.12 -24.04
CA THR A 26 -40.33 -31.86 -23.51
C THR A 26 -38.79 -31.91 -23.52
N ARG A 27 -38.23 -31.46 -24.63
CA ARG A 27 -36.78 -31.17 -24.65
C ARG A 27 -36.58 -29.93 -23.79
N VAL A 28 -36.03 -30.12 -22.62
CA VAL A 28 -35.59 -28.99 -21.79
C VAL A 28 -34.28 -28.47 -22.40
N ASP A 29 -34.34 -27.25 -22.92
CA ASP A 29 -33.15 -26.57 -23.37
C ASP A 29 -32.32 -26.16 -22.15
N MET A 30 -31.14 -26.77 -22.03
CA MET A 30 -30.25 -26.53 -20.90
C MET A 30 -29.36 -25.26 -21.10
N THR A 31 -29.41 -24.66 -22.27
CA THR A 31 -28.61 -23.49 -22.62
C THR A 31 -28.81 -22.33 -21.64
N PRO A 32 -30.04 -21.94 -21.27
CA PRO A 32 -30.25 -20.86 -20.31
C PRO A 32 -29.74 -21.17 -18.92
N MET A 33 -29.77 -22.44 -18.49
CA MET A 33 -29.24 -22.83 -17.18
C MET A 33 -27.69 -22.71 -17.12
N VAL A 34 -27.03 -23.11 -18.21
CA VAL A 34 -25.56 -23.02 -18.30
C VAL A 34 -25.13 -21.55 -18.37
N ASP A 35 -25.84 -20.70 -19.11
CA ASP A 35 -25.57 -19.30 -19.23
C ASP A 35 -25.71 -18.57 -17.87
N LEU A 36 -26.77 -18.87 -17.14
CA LEU A 36 -27.02 -18.32 -15.81
C LEU A 36 -25.93 -18.76 -14.83
N GLY A 37 -25.50 -20.03 -14.90
CA GLY A 37 -24.38 -20.52 -14.09
C GLY A 37 -23.06 -19.84 -14.45
N PHE A 38 -22.78 -19.62 -15.72
CA PHE A 38 -21.59 -18.92 -16.19
C PHE A 38 -21.57 -17.46 -15.74
N LEU A 39 -22.69 -16.74 -15.88
CA LEU A 39 -22.81 -15.37 -15.40
C LEU A 39 -22.62 -15.27 -13.88
N LEU A 40 -23.15 -16.22 -13.12
CA LEU A 40 -22.96 -16.27 -11.67
C LEU A 40 -21.46 -16.44 -11.31
N ILE A 41 -20.79 -17.40 -11.96
CA ILE A 41 -19.38 -17.66 -11.70
C ILE A 41 -18.51 -16.44 -12.08
N THR A 42 -18.74 -15.85 -13.24
CA THR A 42 -18.00 -14.66 -13.68
C THR A 42 -18.24 -13.48 -12.77
N PHE A 43 -19.47 -13.28 -12.29
CA PHE A 43 -19.79 -12.25 -11.31
C PHE A 43 -19.04 -12.46 -9.99
N PHE A 44 -19.01 -13.67 -9.45
CA PHE A 44 -18.27 -13.95 -8.22
C PHE A 44 -16.75 -13.78 -8.40
N ILE A 45 -16.17 -14.26 -9.50
CA ILE A 45 -14.75 -14.06 -9.77
C ILE A 45 -14.45 -12.56 -9.86
N PHE A 46 -15.27 -11.78 -10.55
CA PHE A 46 -15.07 -10.34 -10.68
C PHE A 46 -15.18 -9.63 -9.32
N THR A 47 -16.21 -9.94 -8.52
CA THR A 47 -16.38 -9.32 -7.20
C THR A 47 -15.28 -9.69 -6.22
N THR A 48 -14.79 -10.94 -6.23
CA THR A 48 -13.67 -11.35 -5.34
C THR A 48 -12.36 -10.71 -5.74
N THR A 49 -12.08 -10.51 -7.02
CA THR A 49 -10.86 -9.83 -7.47
C THR A 49 -10.86 -8.34 -7.14
N MET A 50 -12.02 -7.68 -7.16
CA MET A 50 -12.15 -6.27 -6.76
C MET A 50 -12.13 -6.08 -5.23
N SER A 51 -12.47 -7.10 -4.45
CA SER A 51 -12.49 -7.05 -2.98
C SER A 51 -11.13 -7.35 -2.35
N SER A 52 -10.08 -7.60 -3.12
CA SER A 52 -8.75 -7.80 -2.56
C SER A 52 -8.22 -6.47 -2.01
N PRO A 53 -8.18 -6.27 -0.68
CA PRO A 53 -7.57 -5.08 -0.11
C PRO A 53 -6.10 -5.11 -0.50
N LYS A 54 -5.63 -4.11 -1.21
CA LYS A 54 -4.19 -3.91 -1.43
C LYS A 54 -3.60 -3.50 -0.09
N ALA A 55 -3.10 -4.47 0.65
CA ALA A 55 -2.32 -4.19 1.83
C ALA A 55 -1.00 -3.55 1.40
N MET A 56 -0.71 -2.38 1.97
CA MET A 56 0.55 -1.71 1.79
C MET A 56 1.60 -2.50 2.59
N ASN A 57 2.71 -2.86 1.95
CA ASN A 57 3.82 -3.52 2.65
C ASN A 57 4.56 -2.46 3.48
N LEU A 58 4.24 -2.38 4.76
CA LEU A 58 5.01 -1.60 5.72
C LEU A 58 6.28 -2.39 6.09
N ASN A 59 7.41 -1.98 5.58
CA ASN A 59 8.71 -2.44 6.07
C ASN A 59 9.04 -1.69 7.36
N MET A 60 8.46 -2.12 8.47
CA MET A 60 8.87 -1.61 9.78
C MET A 60 10.25 -2.15 10.12
N PRO A 61 11.21 -1.30 10.49
CA PRO A 61 12.46 -1.77 11.06
C PRO A 61 12.14 -2.58 12.32
N LYS A 62 12.83 -3.70 12.50
CA LYS A 62 12.70 -4.50 13.73
C LYS A 62 13.07 -3.59 14.91
N ASP A 63 12.26 -3.64 15.98
CA ASP A 63 12.58 -3.04 17.27
C ASP A 63 13.93 -3.60 17.74
N THR A 64 15.01 -2.93 17.37
CA THR A 64 16.34 -3.20 17.90
C THR A 64 16.43 -2.46 19.22
N LYS A 65 16.58 -3.21 20.31
CA LYS A 65 16.76 -2.68 21.66
C LYS A 65 18.03 -1.85 21.85
N ASN A 66 18.86 -1.73 20.82
CA ASN A 66 20.07 -0.92 20.81
C ASN A 66 19.77 0.45 20.18
N GLN A 67 19.32 1.38 21.00
CA GLN A 67 19.16 2.80 20.62
C GLN A 67 20.43 3.42 20.03
N ASP A 68 21.61 2.92 20.42
CA ASP A 68 22.90 3.42 19.92
C ASP A 68 23.18 3.06 18.46
N GLU A 69 22.59 2.00 17.91
CA GLU A 69 22.71 1.66 16.49
C GLU A 69 21.71 2.41 15.63
N LEU A 70 20.54 2.71 16.17
CA LEU A 70 19.56 3.61 15.56
C LEU A 70 20.06 5.05 15.48
N ASN A 71 20.79 5.49 16.50
CA ASN A 71 21.43 6.81 16.53
C ASN A 71 22.62 6.93 15.56
N LYS A 72 23.18 5.81 15.12
CA LYS A 72 24.28 5.76 14.13
C LYS A 72 23.80 5.60 12.69
N ALA A 73 22.56 5.31 12.43
CA ALA A 73 21.97 5.47 11.10
C ALA A 73 22.11 6.95 10.76
N LYS A 74 23.15 7.25 10.01
CA LYS A 74 23.71 8.57 9.72
C LYS A 74 22.65 9.67 9.84
N GLN A 75 22.72 10.46 10.91
CA GLN A 75 21.82 11.58 11.22
C GLN A 75 21.54 12.47 9.99
N SER A 76 22.49 12.54 9.06
CA SER A 76 22.38 13.31 7.82
C SER A 76 21.38 12.74 6.79
N GLY A 77 21.02 11.44 6.87
CA GLY A 77 20.11 10.79 5.94
C GLY A 77 18.66 10.64 6.47
N ALA A 78 18.41 11.05 7.70
CA ALA A 78 17.10 10.94 8.32
C ALA A 78 16.22 12.16 7.99
N LEU A 79 14.96 11.90 7.61
CA LEU A 79 13.92 12.91 7.47
C LEU A 79 12.76 12.51 8.37
N THR A 80 12.44 13.34 9.36
CA THR A 80 11.28 13.12 10.22
C THR A 80 10.11 13.98 9.75
N ILE A 81 8.95 13.34 9.56
CA ILE A 81 7.72 13.97 9.13
C ILE A 81 6.67 13.79 10.22
N MET A 82 6.11 14.87 10.71
CA MET A 82 5.05 14.88 11.70
C MET A 82 3.76 15.34 11.07
N LEU A 83 2.67 14.64 11.41
CA LEU A 83 1.35 14.92 10.91
C LEU A 83 0.54 15.58 12.02
N GLY A 84 0.13 16.81 11.80
CA GLY A 84 -0.68 17.57 12.73
C GLY A 84 -2.14 17.63 12.32
N LYS A 85 -2.86 18.55 12.95
CA LYS A 85 -4.26 18.84 12.72
C LYS A 85 -4.47 19.59 11.40
N ASN A 86 -5.68 19.51 10.83
CA ASN A 86 -6.08 20.27 9.64
C ASN A 86 -5.16 20.11 8.43
N ASN A 87 -4.63 18.89 8.20
CA ASN A 87 -3.68 18.59 7.13
C ASN A 87 -2.35 19.35 7.24
N ALA A 88 -1.98 19.83 8.43
CA ALA A 88 -0.67 20.39 8.66
C ALA A 88 0.38 19.28 8.65
N VAL A 89 1.49 19.54 8.00
CA VAL A 89 2.65 18.64 7.94
C VAL A 89 3.85 19.44 8.42
N PHE A 90 4.60 18.85 9.33
CA PHE A 90 5.84 19.43 9.82
C PHE A 90 6.98 18.46 9.55
N TYR A 91 8.17 18.96 9.36
CA TYR A 91 9.32 18.10 9.12
C TYR A 91 10.61 18.74 9.62
N TYR A 92 11.57 17.89 9.91
CA TYR A 92 12.94 18.29 10.18
C TYR A 92 13.92 17.24 9.66
N GLU A 93 15.15 17.65 9.41
CA GLU A 93 16.21 16.81 8.91
C GLU A 93 17.17 16.44 10.05
N GLY A 94 17.54 15.16 10.12
CA GLY A 94 18.45 14.68 11.15
C GLY A 94 17.83 14.61 12.53
N GLN A 95 18.45 15.26 13.51
CA GLN A 95 17.94 15.42 14.87
C GLN A 95 17.26 16.77 15.03
N LEU A 96 16.19 16.78 15.84
CA LEU A 96 15.55 18.04 16.21
C LEU A 96 16.53 18.88 17.06
N GLU A 97 16.77 20.10 16.63
CA GLU A 97 17.56 21.03 17.41
C GLU A 97 16.80 21.55 18.64
N PRO A 98 17.45 21.73 19.79
CA PRO A 98 16.76 22.13 21.03
C PRO A 98 16.02 23.48 20.92
N ASP A 99 16.47 24.33 20.02
CA ASP A 99 15.89 25.65 19.72
C ASP A 99 14.78 25.58 18.64
N GLY A 100 14.56 24.39 18.04
CA GLY A 100 13.58 24.17 16.98
C GLY A 100 13.93 24.85 15.65
N SER A 101 15.18 25.30 15.44
CA SER A 101 15.57 26.07 14.25
C SER A 101 15.47 25.27 12.95
N ASN A 102 15.58 23.93 13.01
CA ASN A 102 15.43 23.05 11.86
C ASN A 102 13.99 22.52 11.65
N PHE A 103 13.05 22.91 12.52
CA PHE A 103 11.64 22.55 12.40
C PHE A 103 10.94 23.42 11.36
N LYS A 104 10.39 22.78 10.33
CA LYS A 104 9.77 23.43 9.18
C LYS A 104 8.35 22.95 9.00
N SER A 105 7.49 23.81 8.47
CA SER A 105 6.14 23.43 8.07
C SER A 105 6.05 23.20 6.57
N ALA A 106 5.20 22.26 6.18
CA ALA A 106 4.89 21.94 4.81
C ALA A 106 3.39 21.62 4.70
N ASN A 107 2.97 21.35 3.50
CA ASN A 107 1.68 20.73 3.21
C ASN A 107 1.90 19.48 2.34
N PHE A 108 0.85 18.71 2.09
CA PHE A 108 0.96 17.47 1.32
C PHE A 108 1.48 17.64 -0.12
N SER A 109 1.36 18.85 -0.70
CA SER A 109 1.92 19.12 -2.03
C SER A 109 3.41 19.44 -1.99
N THR A 110 3.89 20.13 -0.94
CA THR A 110 5.29 20.55 -0.84
C THR A 110 6.18 19.51 -0.18
N ILE A 111 5.64 18.67 0.70
CA ILE A 111 6.43 17.62 1.36
C ILE A 111 7.03 16.62 0.36
N ARG A 112 6.33 16.35 -0.75
CA ARG A 112 6.86 15.52 -1.84
C ARG A 112 8.19 16.04 -2.37
N ASP A 113 8.25 17.34 -2.64
CA ASP A 113 9.45 17.97 -3.18
C ASP A 113 10.62 17.89 -2.17
N GLU A 114 10.34 18.05 -0.88
CA GLU A 114 11.34 17.92 0.17
C GLU A 114 11.84 16.47 0.33
N ILE A 115 10.95 15.47 0.20
CA ILE A 115 11.34 14.05 0.19
C ILE A 115 12.27 13.76 -0.99
N ILE A 116 11.90 14.20 -2.19
CA ILE A 116 12.71 14.01 -3.42
C ILE A 116 14.06 14.68 -3.27
N LYS A 117 14.07 15.94 -2.81
CA LYS A 117 15.29 16.73 -2.60
C LYS A 117 16.22 16.05 -1.60
N LYS A 118 15.70 15.62 -0.45
CA LYS A 118 16.49 14.93 0.56
C LYS A 118 17.04 13.59 0.08
N LYS A 119 16.21 12.81 -0.62
CA LYS A 119 16.65 11.55 -1.25
C LYS A 119 17.78 11.80 -2.24
N ALA A 120 17.68 12.82 -3.10
CA ALA A 120 18.72 13.18 -4.05
C ALA A 120 20.01 13.63 -3.38
N GLU A 121 19.89 14.37 -2.27
CA GLU A 121 21.04 14.80 -1.46
C GLU A 121 21.78 13.59 -0.85
N VAL A 122 21.04 12.65 -0.25
CA VAL A 122 21.62 11.43 0.32
C VAL A 122 22.31 10.59 -0.74
N ILE A 123 21.69 10.42 -1.90
CA ILE A 123 22.28 9.70 -3.05
C ILE A 123 23.59 10.38 -3.51
N LYS A 124 23.60 11.72 -3.58
CA LYS A 124 24.79 12.48 -3.99
C LYS A 124 25.94 12.37 -3.01
N ASN A 125 25.63 12.35 -1.72
CA ASN A 125 26.60 12.32 -0.63
C ASN A 125 27.01 10.90 -0.22
N HIS A 126 26.43 9.89 -0.86
CA HIS A 126 26.72 8.50 -0.52
C HIS A 126 28.15 8.10 -0.87
N VAL A 127 28.82 7.44 0.07
CA VAL A 127 30.15 6.86 -0.13
C VAL A 127 30.00 5.36 -0.42
N HIS A 128 30.47 4.91 -1.58
CA HIS A 128 30.45 3.50 -1.95
C HIS A 128 31.27 2.65 -0.99
N ASP A 129 30.73 1.51 -0.60
CA ASP A 129 31.40 0.50 0.20
C ASP A 129 31.36 -0.88 -0.50
N ASP A 130 32.08 -1.85 0.07
CA ASP A 130 32.19 -3.22 -0.48
C ASP A 130 30.84 -3.98 -0.51
N ASN A 131 29.81 -3.49 0.18
CA ASN A 131 28.48 -4.09 0.21
C ASN A 131 27.58 -3.58 -0.93
N CYS A 132 27.92 -2.47 -1.56
CA CYS A 132 27.12 -1.89 -2.64
C CYS A 132 26.81 -2.85 -3.79
N PRO A 133 27.78 -3.60 -4.33
CA PRO A 133 27.48 -4.54 -5.42
C PRO A 133 26.50 -5.64 -5.03
N LYS A 134 26.57 -6.11 -3.78
CA LYS A 134 25.67 -7.15 -3.25
C LYS A 134 24.24 -6.62 -3.14
N LEU A 135 24.07 -5.43 -2.57
CA LEU A 135 22.75 -4.80 -2.41
C LEU A 135 22.10 -4.51 -3.77
N GLN A 136 22.87 -4.08 -4.75
CA GLN A 136 22.36 -3.86 -6.11
C GLN A 136 21.97 -5.17 -6.79
N GLN A 137 22.75 -6.24 -6.59
CA GLN A 137 22.42 -7.54 -7.14
C GLN A 137 21.17 -8.11 -6.50
N ASP A 138 21.07 -8.06 -5.17
CA ASP A 138 19.87 -8.52 -4.44
C ASP A 138 18.61 -7.76 -4.87
N ALA A 139 18.69 -6.43 -5.02
CA ALA A 139 17.58 -5.63 -5.49
C ALA A 139 17.15 -5.98 -6.92
N LYS A 140 18.12 -6.27 -7.78
CA LYS A 140 17.88 -6.70 -9.16
C LYS A 140 17.19 -8.06 -9.21
N ASP A 141 17.64 -9.00 -8.38
CA ASP A 141 17.10 -10.36 -8.30
C ASP A 141 15.65 -10.36 -7.75
N HIS A 142 15.32 -9.39 -6.89
CA HIS A 142 13.95 -9.15 -6.40
C HIS A 142 13.07 -8.31 -7.36
N GLY A 143 13.61 -7.93 -8.53
CA GLY A 143 12.86 -7.19 -9.55
C GLY A 143 12.58 -5.72 -9.20
N ASP A 144 13.40 -5.11 -8.33
CA ASP A 144 13.28 -3.69 -7.99
C ASP A 144 13.61 -2.82 -9.23
N PRO A 145 12.70 -1.98 -9.71
CA PRO A 145 12.95 -1.11 -10.87
C PRO A 145 14.09 -0.12 -10.62
N ASP A 146 14.33 0.23 -9.34
CA ASP A 146 15.38 1.19 -8.93
C ASP A 146 16.62 0.51 -8.34
N TRP A 147 16.92 -0.74 -8.77
CA TRP A 147 18.01 -1.55 -8.26
C TRP A 147 19.38 -0.85 -8.30
N LYS A 148 19.61 0.06 -9.27
CA LYS A 148 20.86 0.82 -9.40
C LYS A 148 21.11 1.73 -8.20
N ASN A 149 20.06 2.27 -7.61
CA ASN A 149 20.10 3.16 -6.47
C ASN A 149 20.00 2.40 -5.12
N ALA A 150 19.84 1.08 -5.14
CA ALA A 150 19.61 0.27 -3.93
C ALA A 150 20.72 0.38 -2.87
N CYS A 151 21.95 0.72 -3.29
CA CYS A 151 23.02 1.03 -2.38
C CYS A 151 23.02 2.51 -1.99
N LEU A 152 22.78 3.39 -2.96
CA LEU A 152 22.93 4.83 -2.81
C LEU A 152 21.90 5.44 -1.86
N ASP A 153 20.68 4.91 -1.86
CA ASP A 153 19.57 5.37 -1.01
C ASP A 153 19.44 4.61 0.32
N ARG A 154 20.39 3.71 0.62
CA ARG A 154 20.30 2.88 1.84
C ARG A 154 20.37 3.69 3.14
N ASP A 155 21.02 4.84 3.12
CA ASP A 155 21.16 5.72 4.30
C ASP A 155 19.96 6.68 4.44
N PHE A 156 19.06 6.71 3.43
CA PHE A 156 17.85 7.50 3.49
C PHE A 156 16.76 6.78 4.29
N VAL A 157 16.32 7.41 5.36
CA VAL A 157 15.27 6.88 6.25
C VAL A 157 14.26 7.97 6.52
N VAL A 158 12.98 7.65 6.35
CA VAL A 158 11.88 8.55 6.70
C VAL A 158 11.19 8.05 7.96
N VAL A 159 11.07 8.91 8.96
CA VAL A 159 10.35 8.63 10.21
C VAL A 159 9.05 9.42 10.17
N ILE A 160 7.91 8.72 10.26
CA ILE A 160 6.58 9.31 10.25
C ILE A 160 6.04 9.30 11.67
N LYS A 161 5.68 10.46 12.20
CA LYS A 161 5.16 10.63 13.56
C LYS A 161 3.78 11.32 13.50
N PRO A 162 2.69 10.54 13.45
CA PRO A 162 1.35 11.12 13.50
C PRO A 162 1.07 11.61 14.92
N ASP A 163 0.54 12.83 15.03
CA ASP A 163 -0.03 13.37 16.26
C ASP A 163 -1.40 12.74 16.54
N GLN A 164 -1.90 12.85 17.77
CA GLN A 164 -3.20 12.31 18.18
C GLN A 164 -4.36 12.94 17.41
N ASP A 165 -4.21 14.21 17.01
CA ASP A 165 -5.18 14.96 16.21
C ASP A 165 -5.04 14.75 14.70
N ALA A 166 -4.04 13.99 14.24
CA ALA A 166 -3.84 13.67 12.84
C ALA A 166 -4.94 12.76 12.31
N THR A 167 -5.44 13.05 11.11
CA THR A 167 -6.47 12.20 10.50
C THR A 167 -5.84 10.94 9.89
N TYR A 168 -6.59 9.83 9.92
CA TYR A 168 -6.19 8.60 9.23
C TYR A 168 -5.89 8.82 7.74
N LYS A 169 -6.66 9.71 7.10
CA LYS A 169 -6.41 10.10 5.71
C LYS A 169 -4.99 10.65 5.52
N ASN A 170 -4.54 11.54 6.38
CA ASN A 170 -3.21 12.14 6.32
C ASN A 170 -2.10 11.08 6.45
N THR A 171 -2.33 10.10 7.31
CA THR A 171 -1.40 8.96 7.46
C THR A 171 -1.32 8.12 6.19
N VAL A 172 -2.45 7.84 5.57
CA VAL A 172 -2.47 7.09 4.29
C VAL A 172 -1.83 7.91 3.17
N ASP A 173 -2.15 9.19 3.06
CA ASP A 173 -1.60 10.07 2.02
C ASP A 173 -0.06 10.14 2.11
N ILE A 174 0.53 10.21 3.32
CA ILE A 174 1.99 10.23 3.46
C ILE A 174 2.63 8.86 3.16
N LEU A 175 1.94 7.75 3.48
CA LEU A 175 2.41 6.41 3.12
C LEU A 175 2.37 6.19 1.60
N ASP A 176 1.37 6.73 0.93
CA ASP A 176 1.31 6.74 -0.53
C ASP A 176 2.48 7.52 -1.13
N GLU A 177 2.85 8.68 -0.51
CA GLU A 177 4.03 9.44 -0.92
C GLU A 177 5.33 8.63 -0.77
N MET A 178 5.46 7.81 0.28
CA MET A 178 6.62 6.92 0.41
C MET A 178 6.70 5.93 -0.75
N THR A 179 5.56 5.37 -1.14
CA THR A 179 5.47 4.41 -2.25
C THR A 179 5.72 5.08 -3.61
N ILE A 180 5.13 6.24 -3.86
CA ILE A 180 5.27 7.01 -5.11
C ILE A 180 6.73 7.42 -5.33
N ASN A 181 7.41 7.89 -4.27
CA ASN A 181 8.80 8.34 -4.34
C ASN A 181 9.81 7.20 -4.14
N ASN A 182 9.32 5.94 -4.10
CA ASN A 182 10.15 4.75 -3.91
C ASN A 182 11.11 4.89 -2.71
N VAL A 183 10.54 5.29 -1.56
CA VAL A 183 11.26 5.34 -0.29
C VAL A 183 11.25 3.96 0.33
N LYS A 184 12.40 3.30 0.34
CA LYS A 184 12.53 1.89 0.77
C LYS A 184 12.50 1.69 2.28
N ARG A 185 12.92 2.72 3.02
CA ARG A 185 13.05 2.67 4.48
C ARG A 185 12.25 3.78 5.11
N PHE A 186 11.15 3.43 5.69
CA PHE A 186 10.35 4.33 6.51
C PHE A 186 9.80 3.59 7.73
N ALA A 187 9.60 4.32 8.80
CA ALA A 187 9.04 3.81 10.04
C ALA A 187 7.95 4.75 10.54
N MET A 188 6.92 4.18 11.16
CA MET A 188 5.92 4.95 11.87
C MET A 188 6.15 4.78 13.36
N VAL A 189 6.34 5.89 14.07
CA VAL A 189 6.62 5.92 15.52
C VAL A 189 5.71 6.96 16.16
N ASN A 190 5.45 6.78 17.44
CA ASN A 190 4.70 7.78 18.20
C ASN A 190 5.51 9.07 18.33
N ILE A 191 4.79 10.20 18.30
CA ILE A 191 5.39 11.51 18.53
C ILE A 191 5.91 11.61 19.98
N GLU A 192 7.02 12.28 20.17
CA GLU A 192 7.57 12.55 21.50
C GLU A 192 6.91 13.79 22.11
N PRO A 193 6.79 13.87 23.45
CA PRO A 193 6.15 15.00 24.11
C PRO A 193 6.78 16.37 23.79
N SER A 194 8.10 16.40 23.53
CA SER A 194 8.83 17.59 23.11
C SER A 194 8.46 18.06 21.69
N GLU A 195 8.28 17.11 20.79
CA GLU A 195 7.87 17.35 19.41
C GLU A 195 6.41 17.74 19.32
N GLU A 196 5.53 17.10 20.12
CA GLU A 196 4.11 17.42 20.22
C GLU A 196 3.91 18.89 20.66
N GLN A 197 4.67 19.37 21.64
CA GLN A 197 4.63 20.79 22.04
C GLN A 197 5.00 21.74 20.91
N LEU A 198 5.99 21.39 20.07
CA LEU A 198 6.37 22.20 18.93
C LEU A 198 5.31 22.22 17.84
N VAL A 199 4.70 21.07 17.58
CA VAL A 199 3.56 20.96 16.63
C VAL A 199 2.41 21.84 17.11
N GLN A 200 2.00 21.70 18.37
CA GLN A 200 0.89 22.49 18.95
C GLN A 200 1.22 23.99 18.99
N ALA A 201 2.44 24.36 19.32
CA ALA A 201 2.89 25.77 19.31
C ALA A 201 2.85 26.35 17.88
N SER A 202 3.26 25.57 16.89
CA SER A 202 3.23 26.00 15.48
C SER A 202 1.80 26.11 14.93
N GLU A 203 0.92 25.23 15.35
CA GLU A 203 -0.51 25.26 14.99
C GLU A 203 -1.23 26.47 15.62
N ALA A 204 -0.89 26.80 16.87
CA ALA A 204 -1.48 27.92 17.60
C ALA A 204 -0.94 29.28 17.13
N GLY A 205 0.32 29.34 16.71
CA GLY A 205 1.02 30.57 16.34
C GLY A 205 0.86 31.00 14.86
N GLY A 206 0.28 30.16 14.00
CA GLY A 206 -0.03 30.49 12.59
C GLY A 206 1.16 30.86 11.71
N THR A 207 2.40 30.74 12.16
CA THR A 207 3.58 30.95 11.31
C THR A 207 4.75 30.14 11.85
N PRO A 208 5.21 29.10 11.13
CA PRO A 208 6.48 28.51 11.44
C PRO A 208 7.59 29.52 11.15
N ALA A 209 8.60 29.53 12.00
CA ALA A 209 9.80 30.32 11.78
C ALA A 209 10.34 30.08 10.37
N LYS A 210 10.67 31.16 9.71
CA LYS A 210 11.19 31.25 8.35
C LYS A 210 12.49 30.49 8.19
#